data_06e098e5ef55dd0b3d6b6499c03cdf1c
#
_entry.id   06e098e5ef55dd0b3d6b6499c03cdf1c
#
_cell.length_a   1.000
_cell.length_b   1.000
_cell.length_c   1.000
_cell.angle_alpha   90.00
_cell.angle_beta   90.00
_cell.angle_gamma   90.00
#
_symmetry.space_group_name_H-M   'P 1'
#
loop_
_entity.id
_entity.type
_entity.pdbx_description
1 polymer ?
#
loop_
_entity_poly.entity_id
_entity_poly.type
_entity_poly.pdbx_seq_one_letter_code
_entity_poly.pdbx_strand_id
1 'polypeptide(L)' 'MKNENWILCPLCRGKTRLKLREDTELKKFPLYCPKCKQETLINAYKLNISVIKEPD' A
#
# COMPACT_ATOMS: atom_id res chain seq x y z
N MET A 1 17.24 14.69 0.98
CA MET A 1 16.77 13.59 1.49
C MET A 1 15.52 13.06 0.91
N LYS A 2 15.43 11.85 0.82
CA LYS A 2 14.33 11.27 0.16
C LYS A 2 13.33 10.80 1.14
N ASN A 3 12.10 11.22 0.98
CA ASN A 3 11.04 10.75 1.84
C ASN A 3 10.10 9.84 1.08
N GLU A 4 10.67 9.17 0.10
CA GLU A 4 9.88 8.25 -0.71
C GLU A 4 10.05 6.86 -0.18
N ASN A 5 8.94 6.20 0.07
CA ASN A 5 8.97 4.83 0.55
C ASN A 5 8.08 3.98 -0.35
N TRP A 6 8.63 2.86 -0.81
CA TRP A 6 7.85 1.95 -1.63
C TRP A 6 6.89 1.19 -0.73
N ILE A 7 5.67 1.03 -1.21
CA ILE A 7 4.68 0.27 -0.47
C ILE A 7 4.92 -1.20 -0.75
N LEU A 8 4.97 -1.98 0.33
CA LEU A 8 5.14 -3.42 0.20
C LEU A 8 3.77 -4.10 0.22
N CYS A 9 3.66 -5.16 -0.55
CA CYS A 9 2.42 -5.92 -0.57
C CYS A 9 2.21 -6.57 0.80
N PRO A 10 1.02 -6.40 1.39
CA PRO A 10 0.77 -7.01 2.69
C PRO A 10 0.60 -8.53 2.62
N LEU A 11 0.50 -9.07 1.42
CA LEU A 11 0.32 -10.51 1.27
C LEU A 11 1.62 -11.24 1.04
N CYS A 12 2.42 -10.79 0.09
CA CYS A 12 3.69 -11.45 -0.22
C CYS A 12 4.88 -10.61 0.19
N ARG A 13 4.64 -9.39 0.64
CA ARG A 13 5.68 -8.46 1.07
C ARG A 13 6.66 -8.11 -0.04
N GLY A 14 6.22 -8.28 -1.27
CA GLY A 14 7.03 -7.86 -2.39
C GLY A 14 6.91 -6.38 -2.61
N LYS A 15 7.92 -5.78 -3.21
CA LYS A 15 7.90 -4.36 -3.48
C LYS A 15 6.92 -4.07 -4.61
N THR A 16 5.97 -3.20 -4.36
CA THR A 16 5.04 -2.80 -5.41
C THR A 16 5.62 -1.61 -6.14
N ARG A 17 4.87 -1.10 -7.11
CA ARG A 17 5.34 0.05 -7.88
C ARG A 17 4.77 1.35 -7.38
N LEU A 18 4.27 1.34 -6.18
CA LEU A 18 3.64 2.52 -5.61
C LEU A 18 4.55 3.10 -4.54
N LYS A 19 4.81 4.39 -4.65
CA LYS A 19 5.61 5.08 -3.67
C LYS A 19 4.71 5.87 -2.75
N LEU A 20 5.09 5.94 -1.50
CA LEU A 20 4.33 6.68 -0.50
C LEU A 20 5.20 7.78 0.07
N ARG A 21 4.65 8.99 0.13
CA ARG A 21 5.36 10.12 0.70
C ARG A 21 4.77 10.42 2.07
N GLU A 22 5.51 11.16 2.88
CA GLU A 22 5.06 11.43 4.23
C GLU A 22 3.80 12.30 4.29
N ASP A 23 3.53 13.05 3.22
CA ASP A 23 2.33 13.87 3.19
C ASP A 23 1.21 13.22 2.38
N THR A 24 1.37 11.96 2.01
CA THR A 24 0.38 11.26 1.20
C THR A 24 -0.65 10.61 2.11
N GLU A 25 -1.91 10.76 1.72
CA GLU A 25 -3.00 10.14 2.44
C GLU A 25 -3.86 9.38 1.44
N LEU A 26 -4.06 8.10 1.67
CA LEU A 26 -4.88 7.27 0.82
C LEU A 26 -5.94 6.59 1.65
N LYS A 27 -7.14 6.50 1.09
CA LYS A 27 -8.24 5.81 1.77
C LYS A 27 -8.85 4.82 0.81
N LYS A 28 -9.00 3.59 1.25
CA LYS A 28 -9.59 2.53 0.43
C LYS A 28 -8.93 2.47 -0.93
N PHE A 29 -7.62 2.53 -0.93
CA PHE A 29 -6.86 2.52 -2.17
C PHE A 29 -6.60 1.08 -2.60
N PRO A 30 -6.97 0.72 -3.84
CA PRO A 30 -6.72 -0.64 -4.32
C PRO A 30 -5.25 -0.80 -4.67
N LEU A 31 -4.53 -1.49 -3.81
CA LEU A 31 -3.11 -1.74 -4.03
C LEU A 31 -2.94 -3.06 -4.78
N TYR A 32 -2.43 -2.96 -5.98
CA TYR A 32 -2.20 -4.15 -6.78
C TYR A 32 -0.74 -4.55 -6.71
N CYS A 33 -0.50 -5.81 -6.40
CA CYS A 33 0.86 -6.34 -6.35
C CYS A 33 1.10 -7.18 -7.59
N PRO A 34 2.04 -6.77 -8.44
CA PRO A 34 2.31 -7.54 -9.65
C PRO A 34 3.04 -8.85 -9.37
N LYS A 35 3.59 -9.00 -8.19
CA LYS A 35 4.32 -10.22 -7.87
C LYS A 35 3.40 -11.35 -7.48
N CYS A 36 2.43 -11.10 -6.62
CA CYS A 36 1.47 -12.12 -6.25
C CYS A 36 0.16 -11.94 -7.01
N LYS A 37 0.05 -10.87 -7.81
CA LYS A 37 -1.12 -10.61 -8.65
C LYS A 37 -2.40 -10.55 -7.84
N GLN A 38 -2.30 -9.93 -6.66
CA GLN A 38 -3.46 -9.77 -5.79
C GLN A 38 -3.71 -8.29 -5.58
N GLU A 39 -4.97 -7.94 -5.39
CA GLU A 39 -5.34 -6.57 -5.13
C GLU A 39 -5.89 -6.49 -3.73
N THR A 40 -5.46 -5.49 -2.98
CA THR A 40 -5.85 -5.34 -1.59
C THR A 40 -6.20 -3.88 -1.32
N LEU A 41 -7.29 -3.66 -0.64
CA LEU A 41 -7.65 -2.30 -0.24
C LEU A 41 -6.84 -1.93 0.98
N ILE A 42 -6.25 -0.75 0.94
CA ILE A 42 -5.43 -0.28 2.04
C ILE A 42 -5.74 1.17 2.34
N ASN A 43 -5.39 1.57 3.55
CA ASN A 43 -5.36 2.97 3.94
C ASN A 43 -3.90 3.33 4.17
N ALA A 44 -3.51 4.52 3.77
CA ALA A 44 -2.16 4.99 4.00
C ALA A 44 -2.22 6.40 4.53
N TYR A 45 -1.46 6.65 5.60
CA TYR A 45 -1.44 7.97 6.21
C TYR A 45 -0.12 8.14 6.93
N LYS A 46 0.61 9.20 6.58
CA LYS A 46 1.90 9.50 7.20
C LYS A 46 2.80 8.27 7.24
N LEU A 47 2.94 7.63 6.10
CA LEU A 47 3.81 6.46 5.94
C LEU A 47 3.33 5.23 6.69
N ASN A 48 2.11 5.26 7.22
CA ASN A 48 1.53 4.11 7.88
C ASN A 48 0.51 3.48 6.94
N ILE A 49 0.58 2.18 6.81
CA ILE A 49 -0.30 1.46 5.89
C ILE A 49 -1.11 0.45 6.67
N SER A 50 -2.41 0.47 6.43
CA SER A 50 -3.32 -0.45 7.08
C SER A 50 -4.10 -1.21 6.02
N VAL A 51 -4.27 -2.50 6.25
CA VAL A 51 -5.04 -3.32 5.34
C VAL A 51 -6.50 -3.30 5.76
N ILE A 52 -7.37 -3.08 4.78
CA ILE A 52 -8.80 -3.05 5.02
C ILE A 52 -9.35 -4.41 4.67
N LYS A 53 -9.97 -5.06 5.63
CA LYS A 53 -10.63 -6.32 5.38
C LYS A 53 -12.12 -6.09 5.43
N GLU A 54 -12.75 -6.30 4.31
CA GLU A 54 -14.17 -6.11 4.24
C GLU A 54 -14.87 -7.45 4.25
N PRO A 55 -15.85 -7.61 5.10
CA PRO A 55 -16.62 -8.85 5.10
C PRO A 55 -17.50 -8.88 3.87
N ASP A 56 -17.61 -10.00 3.27
CA ASP A 56 -18.45 -10.13 2.09
C ASP A 56 -19.91 -10.31 2.43
#